data_bfbc83af5348cf01fd5b5e525261bc90
#
_entry.id   bfbc83af5348cf01fd5b5e525261bc90
#
_cell.length_a   1.000
_cell.length_b   1.000
_cell.length_c   1.000
_cell.angle_alpha   90.00
_cell.angle_beta   90.00
_cell.angle_gamma   90.00
#
_symmetry.space_group_name_H-M   'P 1'
#
loop_
_entity.id
_entity.type
_entity.pdbx_description
1 polymer ?
#
loop_
_entity_poly.entity_id
_entity_poly.type
_entity_poly.pdbx_seq_one_letter_code
_entity_poly.pdbx_strand_id
1 'polypeptide(L)'
;RIIVEKPFGKDLETAKALDKRLSEIFEERQIFRVDHYLGKETMQNIIAFRFANGIFEPIWNRNYIDHVQITWAEERGVGTRGNFFDGVGILRDVGQNHLMQFIASVAMEQPTHFSKEPIRDARASAIKAIRRITAGEDAQSIVRGQYAGYLGEKDVAKDSNTETFVAMKLFVDTDRFKNVPFYLHAGIRMPKNTVTISIVFIQTCHILFKEYGCPEEGNILTIRIQPDEGIGIRVIAKKPGSKLALDTADMKFSYKEEFGGRGADAYEKLLLDIFDGDQMLFNRSDEL
;
A
#
# COMPACT_ATOMS: atom_id res chain seq x y z
N ARG A 1 -9.58 -12.33 24.39
CA ARG A 1 -9.04 -11.81 23.10
C ARG A 1 -7.60 -12.30 22.97
N ILE A 2 -7.17 -12.54 21.73
CA ILE A 2 -5.80 -12.90 21.40
C ILE A 2 -5.25 -11.92 20.38
N ILE A 3 -4.00 -11.51 20.54
CA ILE A 3 -3.26 -10.67 19.61
C ILE A 3 -2.30 -11.57 18.85
N VAL A 4 -2.32 -11.49 17.54
CA VAL A 4 -1.44 -12.26 16.66
C VAL A 4 -0.61 -11.29 15.82
N GLU A 5 0.70 -11.32 16.04
CA GLU A 5 1.67 -10.56 15.26
C GLU A 5 2.13 -11.34 14.03
N LYS A 6 2.57 -10.63 13.01
CA LYS A 6 3.20 -11.27 11.85
C LYS A 6 4.52 -11.98 12.25
N PRO A 7 4.93 -13.06 11.57
CA PRO A 7 4.32 -13.59 10.34
C PRO A 7 3.10 -14.47 10.63
N PHE A 8 2.06 -14.33 9.80
CA PHE A 8 0.87 -15.17 9.87
C PHE A 8 1.05 -16.52 9.18
N GLY A 9 2.27 -16.92 8.93
CA GLY A 9 2.74 -18.11 8.23
C GLY A 9 3.88 -17.75 7.26
N LYS A 10 4.65 -18.75 6.83
CA LYS A 10 5.73 -18.58 5.85
C LYS A 10 5.23 -18.66 4.41
N ASP A 11 4.09 -19.31 4.23
CA ASP A 11 3.44 -19.60 2.96
C ASP A 11 1.94 -19.82 3.19
N LEU A 12 1.19 -20.04 2.10
CA LEU A 12 -0.26 -20.23 2.16
C LEU A 12 -0.67 -21.42 3.03
N GLU A 13 0.08 -22.51 3.03
CA GLU A 13 -0.26 -23.72 3.80
C GLU A 13 -0.07 -23.49 5.29
N THR A 14 1.05 -22.91 5.67
CA THR A 14 1.32 -22.59 7.08
C THR A 14 0.41 -21.48 7.61
N ALA A 15 0.03 -20.51 6.78
CA ALA A 15 -0.95 -19.49 7.14
C ALA A 15 -2.34 -20.13 7.41
N LYS A 16 -2.81 -21.00 6.51
CA LYS A 16 -4.07 -21.74 6.70
C LYS A 16 -4.02 -22.65 7.94
N ALA A 17 -2.89 -23.30 8.18
CA ALA A 17 -2.75 -24.16 9.36
C ALA A 17 -2.79 -23.36 10.66
N LEU A 18 -2.17 -22.17 10.70
CA LEU A 18 -2.24 -21.26 11.85
C LEU A 18 -3.67 -20.76 12.05
N ASP A 19 -4.31 -20.29 10.99
CA ASP A 19 -5.69 -19.79 11.06
C ASP A 19 -6.67 -20.86 11.54
N LYS A 20 -6.54 -22.10 11.04
CA LYS A 20 -7.33 -23.23 11.49
C LYS A 20 -7.15 -23.49 12.99
N ARG A 21 -5.90 -23.51 13.49
CA ARG A 21 -5.63 -23.71 14.93
C ARG A 21 -6.22 -22.61 15.80
N LEU A 22 -6.17 -21.36 15.32
CA LEU A 22 -6.76 -20.23 16.03
C LEU A 22 -8.29 -20.35 16.08
N SER A 23 -8.92 -20.73 14.98
CA SER A 23 -10.38 -20.84 14.86
C SER A 23 -10.95 -22.06 15.63
N GLU A 24 -10.14 -23.07 15.96
CA GLU A 24 -10.53 -24.18 16.84
C GLU A 24 -10.68 -23.74 18.32
N ILE A 25 -10.06 -22.62 18.71
CA ILE A 25 -10.00 -22.16 20.11
C ILE A 25 -10.75 -20.84 20.30
N PHE A 26 -10.67 -19.95 19.29
CA PHE A 26 -11.18 -18.59 19.36
C PHE A 26 -12.15 -18.32 18.23
N GLU A 27 -13.20 -17.55 18.50
CA GLU A 27 -14.04 -16.97 17.46
C GLU A 27 -13.30 -15.80 16.77
N GLU A 28 -13.58 -15.53 15.50
CA GLU A 28 -12.93 -14.46 14.74
C GLU A 28 -12.97 -13.10 15.46
N ARG A 29 -14.09 -12.79 16.15
CA ARG A 29 -14.24 -11.57 16.96
C ARG A 29 -13.29 -11.48 18.16
N GLN A 30 -12.57 -12.55 18.49
CA GLN A 30 -11.60 -12.59 19.58
C GLN A 30 -10.15 -12.52 19.07
N ILE A 31 -9.93 -12.63 17.75
CA ILE A 31 -8.61 -12.69 17.12
C ILE A 31 -8.28 -11.33 16.52
N PHE A 32 -7.21 -10.73 16.99
CA PHE A 32 -6.69 -9.44 16.52
C PHE A 32 -5.37 -9.66 15.79
N ARG A 33 -5.41 -9.80 14.45
CA ARG A 33 -4.21 -9.97 13.60
C ARG A 33 -3.66 -8.61 13.25
N VAL A 34 -2.47 -8.30 13.79
CA VAL A 34 -1.88 -6.98 13.72
C VAL A 34 -1.10 -6.79 12.42
N ASP A 35 -1.54 -5.82 11.62
CA ASP A 35 -0.72 -5.12 10.66
C ASP A 35 -0.58 -3.66 11.13
N HIS A 36 0.58 -3.30 11.68
CA HIS A 36 0.79 -1.98 12.26
C HIS A 36 0.65 -0.83 11.26
N TYR A 37 0.75 -1.09 9.94
CA TYR A 37 0.49 -0.05 8.93
C TYR A 37 -0.99 0.34 8.86
N LEU A 38 -1.92 -0.58 9.12
CA LEU A 38 -3.34 -0.24 9.21
C LEU A 38 -3.65 0.73 10.38
N GLY A 39 -2.85 0.69 11.45
CA GLY A 39 -2.94 1.62 12.56
C GLY A 39 -2.41 3.03 12.29
N LYS A 40 -1.71 3.26 11.16
CA LYS A 40 -1.21 4.60 10.81
C LYS A 40 -2.34 5.54 10.42
N GLU A 41 -2.26 6.79 10.86
CA GLU A 41 -3.24 7.85 10.56
C GLU A 41 -3.46 8.01 9.05
N THR A 42 -2.39 7.95 8.27
CA THR A 42 -2.46 8.11 6.81
C THR A 42 -3.25 7.00 6.14
N MET A 43 -3.18 5.75 6.65
CA MET A 43 -3.95 4.64 6.10
C MET A 43 -5.46 4.80 6.34
N GLN A 44 -5.83 5.24 7.54
CA GLN A 44 -7.22 5.55 7.85
C GLN A 44 -7.71 6.76 7.04
N ASN A 45 -6.80 7.72 6.82
CA ASN A 45 -7.13 8.90 6.02
C ASN A 45 -7.39 8.58 4.54
N ILE A 46 -6.87 7.50 3.97
CA ILE A 46 -7.23 7.09 2.60
C ILE A 46 -8.74 6.92 2.49
N ILE A 47 -9.34 6.26 3.47
CA ILE A 47 -10.80 6.03 3.52
C ILE A 47 -11.54 7.36 3.68
N ALA A 48 -11.14 8.18 4.66
CA ALA A 48 -11.75 9.48 4.90
C ALA A 48 -11.56 10.43 3.71
N PHE A 49 -10.34 10.54 3.19
CA PHE A 49 -10.02 11.39 2.05
C PHE A 49 -10.84 11.03 0.81
N ARG A 50 -10.95 9.75 0.52
CA ARG A 50 -11.67 9.26 -0.63
C ARG A 50 -13.18 9.44 -0.49
N PHE A 51 -13.77 9.01 0.62
CA PHE A 51 -15.22 8.93 0.76
C PHE A 51 -15.90 10.17 1.39
N ALA A 52 -15.14 11.02 2.09
CA ALA A 52 -15.67 12.26 2.64
C ALA A 52 -15.54 13.44 1.67
N ASN A 53 -14.78 13.32 0.58
CA ASN A 53 -14.58 14.41 -0.38
C ASN A 53 -15.24 14.07 -1.73
N GLY A 54 -16.36 14.72 -2.02
CA GLY A 54 -17.16 14.45 -3.22
C GLY A 54 -16.47 14.70 -4.56
N ILE A 55 -15.27 15.29 -4.57
CA ILE A 55 -14.50 15.51 -5.80
C ILE A 55 -13.65 14.28 -6.19
N PHE A 56 -13.34 13.36 -5.25
CA PHE A 56 -12.46 12.24 -5.53
C PHE A 56 -13.21 10.96 -5.90
N GLU A 57 -14.25 10.58 -5.18
CA GLU A 57 -14.94 9.31 -5.42
C GLU A 57 -15.47 9.15 -6.87
N PRO A 58 -16.04 10.19 -7.53
CA PRO A 58 -16.48 10.07 -8.91
C PRO A 58 -15.37 9.79 -9.93
N ILE A 59 -14.15 10.24 -9.66
CA ILE A 59 -12.98 10.05 -10.54
C ILE A 59 -12.09 8.88 -10.10
N TRP A 60 -12.45 8.16 -9.05
CA TRP A 60 -11.66 7.07 -8.49
C TRP A 60 -11.95 5.74 -9.19
N ASN A 61 -11.73 5.70 -10.50
CA ASN A 61 -12.03 4.53 -11.34
C ASN A 61 -11.23 4.53 -12.66
N ARG A 62 -11.33 3.43 -13.38
CA ARG A 62 -10.63 3.16 -14.64
C ARG A 62 -10.87 4.18 -15.77
N ASN A 63 -11.90 5.02 -15.69
CA ASN A 63 -12.15 6.04 -16.71
C ASN A 63 -11.28 7.29 -16.51
N TYR A 64 -10.69 7.44 -15.32
CA TYR A 64 -9.87 8.59 -14.92
C TYR A 64 -8.49 8.22 -14.43
N ILE A 65 -8.31 7.02 -13.84
CA ILE A 65 -7.03 6.54 -13.32
C ILE A 65 -6.29 5.79 -14.42
N ASP A 66 -5.06 6.23 -14.73
CA ASP A 66 -4.15 5.55 -15.64
C ASP A 66 -3.49 4.36 -14.93
N HIS A 67 -2.88 4.60 -13.77
CA HIS A 67 -2.29 3.57 -12.95
C HIS A 67 -2.15 4.00 -11.49
N VAL A 68 -1.86 3.02 -10.63
CA VAL A 68 -1.52 3.22 -9.23
C VAL A 68 -0.09 2.77 -8.98
N GLN A 69 0.71 3.58 -8.28
CA GLN A 69 2.06 3.21 -7.84
C GLN A 69 2.12 3.12 -6.34
N ILE A 70 2.65 2.02 -5.81
CA ILE A 70 2.85 1.80 -4.38
C ILE A 70 4.34 1.54 -4.17
N THR A 71 4.99 2.40 -3.41
CA THR A 71 6.42 2.31 -3.11
C THR A 71 6.63 2.12 -1.62
N TRP A 72 7.41 1.11 -1.27
CA TRP A 72 7.90 0.87 0.07
C TRP A 72 9.42 0.71 0.03
N ALA A 73 10.14 1.63 0.60
CA ALA A 73 11.60 1.65 0.55
C ALA A 73 12.17 1.96 1.94
N GLU A 74 13.18 1.20 2.34
CA GLU A 74 13.98 1.43 3.55
C GLU A 74 15.46 1.57 3.20
N GLU A 75 16.13 2.57 3.83
CA GLU A 75 17.58 2.77 3.69
C GLU A 75 18.38 1.68 4.38
N ARG A 76 17.85 1.15 5.47
CA ARG A 76 18.51 0.09 6.23
C ARG A 76 18.53 -1.20 5.44
N GLY A 77 19.67 -1.91 5.45
CA GLY A 77 19.77 -3.28 4.98
C GLY A 77 19.24 -4.26 6.03
N VAL A 78 19.48 -5.56 5.80
CA VAL A 78 19.01 -6.62 6.70
C VAL A 78 19.59 -6.52 8.12
N GLY A 79 20.83 -6.06 8.28
CA GLY A 79 21.49 -5.85 9.56
C GLY A 79 21.48 -7.10 10.44
N THR A 80 21.00 -6.98 11.67
CA THR A 80 20.92 -8.11 12.64
C THR A 80 19.77 -9.10 12.36
N ARG A 81 18.93 -8.84 11.35
CA ARG A 81 17.79 -9.70 11.01
C ARG A 81 18.12 -10.77 9.97
N GLY A 82 19.40 -11.01 9.63
CA GLY A 82 19.79 -11.96 8.59
C GLY A 82 19.16 -13.33 8.76
N ASN A 83 19.25 -13.92 9.94
CA ASN A 83 18.65 -15.23 10.25
C ASN A 83 17.13 -15.31 10.05
N PHE A 84 16.40 -14.21 10.25
CA PHE A 84 14.96 -14.16 10.00
C PHE A 84 14.66 -13.86 8.53
N PHE A 85 15.35 -12.87 7.98
CA PHE A 85 15.05 -12.35 6.65
C PHE A 85 15.46 -13.32 5.53
N ASP A 86 16.56 -14.05 5.74
CA ASP A 86 17.04 -15.03 4.77
C ASP A 86 16.06 -16.21 4.70
N GLY A 87 15.56 -16.49 3.50
CA GLY A 87 14.49 -17.47 3.27
C GLY A 87 13.06 -16.92 3.41
N VAL A 88 12.86 -15.70 3.95
CA VAL A 88 11.56 -15.00 3.95
C VAL A 88 11.46 -14.05 2.76
N GLY A 89 12.40 -13.11 2.66
CA GLY A 89 12.47 -12.12 1.61
C GLY A 89 11.47 -10.98 1.74
N ILE A 90 11.72 -9.91 0.97
CA ILE A 90 10.90 -8.69 1.00
C ILE A 90 9.47 -8.92 0.52
N LEU A 91 9.27 -9.87 -0.39
CA LEU A 91 7.94 -10.19 -0.91
C LEU A 91 7.01 -10.71 0.19
N ARG A 92 7.51 -11.63 1.05
CA ARG A 92 6.72 -12.16 2.16
C ARG A 92 6.69 -11.21 3.36
N ASP A 93 7.81 -10.54 3.66
CA ASP A 93 7.89 -9.63 4.83
C ASP A 93 7.05 -8.37 4.66
N VAL A 94 6.92 -7.84 3.44
CA VAL A 94 6.24 -6.57 3.14
C VAL A 94 5.17 -6.73 2.06
N GLY A 95 5.49 -7.41 0.96
CA GLY A 95 4.63 -7.49 -0.21
C GLY A 95 3.28 -8.15 0.08
N GLN A 96 3.31 -9.34 0.66
CA GLN A 96 2.12 -10.16 0.91
C GLN A 96 1.36 -9.80 2.20
N ASN A 97 1.68 -8.69 2.83
CA ASN A 97 0.90 -8.15 3.94
C ASN A 97 0.65 -6.65 3.76
N HIS A 98 1.58 -5.78 4.12
CA HIS A 98 1.38 -4.33 4.08
C HIS A 98 0.95 -3.81 2.70
N LEU A 99 1.63 -4.27 1.61
CA LEU A 99 1.29 -3.78 0.27
C LEU A 99 -0.08 -4.27 -0.22
N MET A 100 -0.51 -5.47 0.18
CA MET A 100 -1.87 -5.94 -0.12
C MET A 100 -2.92 -5.09 0.59
N GLN A 101 -2.68 -4.66 1.82
CA GLN A 101 -3.57 -3.74 2.54
C GLN A 101 -3.60 -2.34 1.91
N PHE A 102 -2.48 -1.88 1.34
CA PHE A 102 -2.46 -0.62 0.59
C PHE A 102 -3.30 -0.72 -0.68
N ILE A 103 -3.16 -1.82 -1.46
CA ILE A 103 -4.03 -2.08 -2.61
C ILE A 103 -5.50 -2.10 -2.17
N ALA A 104 -5.81 -2.85 -1.10
CA ALA A 104 -7.18 -2.97 -0.61
C ALA A 104 -7.78 -1.61 -0.26
N SER A 105 -7.04 -0.76 0.46
CA SER A 105 -7.50 0.57 0.85
C SER A 105 -7.76 1.50 -0.34
N VAL A 106 -6.98 1.35 -1.41
CA VAL A 106 -7.17 2.09 -2.67
C VAL A 106 -8.33 1.52 -3.49
N ALA A 107 -8.41 0.19 -3.58
CA ALA A 107 -9.28 -0.49 -4.54
C ALA A 107 -10.66 -0.89 -4.01
N MET A 108 -10.87 -0.88 -2.68
CA MET A 108 -12.13 -1.25 -2.07
C MET A 108 -13.30 -0.38 -2.57
N GLU A 109 -14.48 -0.96 -2.67
CA GLU A 109 -15.71 -0.20 -2.87
C GLU A 109 -16.09 0.58 -1.60
N GLN A 110 -16.93 1.60 -1.77
CA GLN A 110 -17.42 2.37 -0.62
C GLN A 110 -18.20 1.46 0.33
N PRO A 111 -17.78 1.36 1.60
CA PRO A 111 -18.52 0.57 2.59
C PRO A 111 -19.91 1.14 2.82
N THR A 112 -20.88 0.28 3.13
CA THR A 112 -22.27 0.71 3.43
C THR A 112 -22.37 1.57 4.68
N HIS A 113 -21.47 1.34 5.64
CA HIS A 113 -21.36 2.10 6.90
C HIS A 113 -19.89 2.20 7.31
N PHE A 114 -19.55 3.27 8.01
CA PHE A 114 -18.24 3.41 8.63
C PHE A 114 -18.21 2.63 9.95
N SER A 115 -18.01 1.31 9.85
CA SER A 115 -17.92 0.41 10.98
C SER A 115 -17.07 -0.82 10.61
N LYS A 116 -16.66 -1.57 11.62
CA LYS A 116 -15.66 -2.64 11.47
C LYS A 116 -15.98 -3.66 10.37
N GLU A 117 -17.15 -4.26 10.37
CA GLU A 117 -17.43 -5.35 9.42
C GLU A 117 -17.56 -4.85 7.96
N PRO A 118 -18.35 -3.79 7.62
CA PRO A 118 -18.40 -3.28 6.25
C PRO A 118 -17.04 -2.85 5.68
N ILE A 119 -16.16 -2.27 6.51
CA ILE A 119 -14.82 -1.89 6.07
C ILE A 119 -13.95 -3.13 5.80
N ARG A 120 -13.98 -4.13 6.70
CA ARG A 120 -13.26 -5.39 6.53
C ARG A 120 -13.78 -6.18 5.33
N ASP A 121 -15.10 -6.21 5.11
CA ASP A 121 -15.72 -6.84 3.95
C ASP A 121 -15.26 -6.18 2.63
N ALA A 122 -15.24 -4.86 2.59
CA ALA A 122 -14.80 -4.12 1.41
C ALA A 122 -13.30 -4.36 1.11
N ARG A 123 -12.43 -4.37 2.15
CA ARG A 123 -11.01 -4.71 2.01
C ARG A 123 -10.81 -6.15 1.52
N ALA A 124 -11.45 -7.10 2.17
CA ALA A 124 -11.36 -8.52 1.79
C ALA A 124 -11.84 -8.76 0.35
N SER A 125 -12.90 -8.08 -0.06
CA SER A 125 -13.39 -8.17 -1.44
C SER A 125 -12.37 -7.63 -2.45
N ALA A 126 -11.71 -6.52 -2.14
CA ALA A 126 -10.66 -5.96 -2.99
C ALA A 126 -9.44 -6.89 -3.08
N ILE A 127 -8.99 -7.49 -1.97
CA ILE A 127 -7.87 -8.44 -1.95
C ILE A 127 -8.22 -9.69 -2.78
N LYS A 128 -9.41 -10.24 -2.62
CA LYS A 128 -9.88 -11.42 -3.40
C LYS A 128 -9.96 -11.14 -4.89
N ALA A 129 -10.17 -9.89 -5.29
CA ALA A 129 -10.20 -9.46 -6.68
C ALA A 129 -8.81 -9.23 -7.28
N ILE A 130 -7.73 -9.29 -6.51
CA ILE A 130 -6.37 -9.21 -7.06
C ILE A 130 -6.13 -10.43 -7.95
N ARG A 131 -5.79 -10.16 -9.22
CA ARG A 131 -5.48 -11.21 -10.18
C ARG A 131 -4.22 -11.94 -9.77
N ARG A 132 -4.29 -13.26 -9.71
CA ARG A 132 -3.13 -14.10 -9.39
C ARG A 132 -2.10 -14.02 -10.52
N ILE A 133 -0.84 -13.86 -10.15
CA ILE A 133 0.26 -13.99 -11.09
C ILE A 133 0.57 -15.47 -11.26
N THR A 134 0.55 -15.94 -12.49
CA THR A 134 0.83 -17.33 -12.84
C THR A 134 2.19 -17.46 -13.53
N ALA A 135 2.82 -18.62 -13.41
CA ALA A 135 4.04 -18.93 -14.16
C ALA A 135 3.69 -18.99 -15.67
N GLY A 136 4.43 -18.27 -16.49
CA GLY A 136 4.19 -18.20 -17.94
C GLY A 136 3.95 -16.76 -18.40
N GLU A 137 2.76 -16.44 -18.88
CA GLU A 137 2.44 -15.10 -19.46
C GLU A 137 2.67 -13.94 -18.49
N ASP A 138 2.46 -14.17 -17.20
CA ASP A 138 2.63 -13.15 -16.15
C ASP A 138 4.02 -13.13 -15.52
N ALA A 139 4.95 -14.00 -15.92
CA ALA A 139 6.28 -14.06 -15.31
C ALA A 139 7.07 -12.74 -15.43
N GLN A 140 6.81 -11.96 -16.48
CA GLN A 140 7.39 -10.63 -16.68
C GLN A 140 6.77 -9.55 -15.76
N SER A 141 5.70 -9.87 -15.05
CA SER A 141 5.02 -8.96 -14.12
C SER A 141 5.72 -8.88 -12.76
N ILE A 142 6.74 -9.69 -12.51
CA ILE A 142 7.54 -9.68 -11.27
C ILE A 142 9.03 -9.61 -11.59
N VAL A 143 9.72 -8.66 -10.95
CA VAL A 143 11.17 -8.57 -10.93
C VAL A 143 11.66 -8.68 -9.50
N ARG A 144 12.66 -9.52 -9.23
CA ARG A 144 13.28 -9.69 -7.93
C ARG A 144 14.76 -9.38 -8.02
N GLY A 145 15.34 -8.86 -6.95
CA GLY A 145 16.75 -8.55 -6.89
C GLY A 145 17.29 -8.57 -5.47
N GLN A 146 18.61 -8.55 -5.35
CA GLN A 146 19.32 -8.39 -4.09
C GLN A 146 20.18 -7.12 -4.16
N TYR A 147 20.32 -6.39 -3.05
CA TYR A 147 21.28 -5.30 -3.00
C TYR A 147 22.72 -5.82 -2.96
N ALA A 148 23.64 -5.04 -3.52
CA ALA A 148 25.04 -5.39 -3.52
C ALA A 148 25.57 -5.55 -2.08
N GLY A 149 26.19 -6.72 -1.81
CA GLY A 149 26.71 -7.06 -0.49
C GLY A 149 25.77 -7.87 0.41
N TYR A 150 24.52 -8.17 -0.02
CA TYR A 150 23.58 -8.98 0.78
C TYR A 150 24.16 -10.32 1.24
N LEU A 151 24.85 -11.05 0.35
CA LEU A 151 25.50 -12.35 0.66
C LEU A 151 26.68 -12.22 1.65
N GLY A 152 27.11 -11.00 1.93
CA GLY A 152 28.13 -10.70 2.94
C GLY A 152 27.58 -10.36 4.33
N GLU A 153 26.25 -10.19 4.43
CA GLU A 153 25.61 -9.86 5.71
C GLU A 153 25.69 -11.02 6.71
N LYS A 154 25.62 -10.67 7.99
CA LYS A 154 25.63 -11.66 9.07
C LYS A 154 24.40 -12.56 9.00
N ASP A 155 24.59 -13.85 9.21
CA ASP A 155 23.53 -14.86 9.25
C ASP A 155 22.74 -15.00 7.93
N VAL A 156 23.35 -14.63 6.79
CA VAL A 156 22.84 -14.85 5.44
C VAL A 156 23.65 -15.97 4.79
N ALA A 157 22.96 -16.92 4.13
CA ALA A 157 23.62 -18.01 3.41
C ALA A 157 24.39 -17.46 2.20
N LYS A 158 25.59 -18.02 1.92
CA LYS A 158 26.46 -17.52 0.85
C LYS A 158 25.90 -17.72 -0.56
N ASP A 159 24.96 -18.62 -0.71
CA ASP A 159 24.25 -18.97 -1.94
C ASP A 159 22.77 -18.57 -1.91
N SER A 160 22.41 -17.70 -0.99
CA SER A 160 21.02 -17.25 -0.82
C SER A 160 20.47 -16.55 -2.07
N ASN A 161 19.27 -16.95 -2.47
CA ASN A 161 18.48 -16.32 -3.52
C ASN A 161 17.32 -15.48 -2.96
N THR A 162 17.34 -15.18 -1.67
CA THR A 162 16.30 -14.37 -1.00
C THR A 162 16.32 -12.96 -1.54
N GLU A 163 15.19 -12.50 -2.04
CA GLU A 163 15.05 -11.17 -2.61
C GLU A 163 15.00 -10.09 -1.53
N THR A 164 15.77 -9.01 -1.74
CA THR A 164 15.75 -7.78 -0.93
C THR A 164 15.06 -6.62 -1.63
N PHE A 165 14.70 -6.84 -2.89
CA PHE A 165 13.91 -5.95 -3.72
C PHE A 165 12.92 -6.74 -4.56
N VAL A 166 11.73 -6.21 -4.70
CA VAL A 166 10.70 -6.72 -5.60
C VAL A 166 9.99 -5.57 -6.30
N ALA A 167 9.73 -5.72 -7.59
CA ALA A 167 8.80 -4.91 -8.35
C ALA A 167 7.75 -5.80 -8.98
N MET A 168 6.47 -5.40 -8.87
CA MET A 168 5.34 -6.18 -9.36
C MET A 168 4.36 -5.29 -10.10
N LYS A 169 3.76 -5.84 -11.15
CA LYS A 169 2.59 -5.28 -11.83
C LYS A 169 1.40 -6.18 -11.54
N LEU A 170 0.40 -5.65 -10.86
CA LEU A 170 -0.82 -6.35 -10.47
C LEU A 170 -2.05 -5.69 -11.11
N PHE A 171 -3.15 -6.45 -11.13
CA PHE A 171 -4.46 -5.95 -11.52
C PHE A 171 -5.49 -6.34 -10.47
N VAL A 172 -6.50 -5.48 -10.28
CA VAL A 172 -7.65 -5.75 -9.42
C VAL A 172 -8.87 -5.88 -10.30
N ASP A 173 -9.43 -7.08 -10.38
CA ASP A 173 -10.53 -7.44 -11.30
C ASP A 173 -11.90 -7.03 -10.73
N THR A 174 -12.07 -5.73 -10.49
CA THR A 174 -13.36 -5.09 -10.17
C THR A 174 -13.79 -4.21 -11.34
N ASP A 175 -15.07 -3.88 -11.44
CA ASP A 175 -15.56 -2.97 -12.49
C ASP A 175 -14.88 -1.60 -12.41
N ARG A 176 -14.53 -1.16 -11.22
CA ARG A 176 -13.86 0.10 -10.94
C ARG A 176 -12.43 0.14 -11.46
N PHE A 177 -11.66 -0.94 -11.29
CA PHE A 177 -10.22 -0.99 -11.58
C PHE A 177 -9.84 -1.95 -12.71
N LYS A 178 -10.81 -2.49 -13.45
CA LYS A 178 -10.53 -3.40 -14.57
C LYS A 178 -9.55 -2.78 -15.54
N ASN A 179 -8.43 -3.47 -15.79
CA ASN A 179 -7.31 -3.07 -16.64
C ASN A 179 -6.48 -1.86 -16.14
N VAL A 180 -6.72 -1.34 -14.94
CA VAL A 180 -5.84 -0.36 -14.30
C VAL A 180 -4.66 -1.10 -13.66
N PRO A 181 -3.41 -0.85 -14.09
CA PRO A 181 -2.25 -1.50 -13.47
C PRO A 181 -1.92 -0.88 -12.12
N PHE A 182 -1.55 -1.76 -11.18
CA PHE A 182 -0.97 -1.41 -9.89
C PHE A 182 0.51 -1.81 -9.92
N TYR A 183 1.41 -0.82 -9.89
CA TYR A 183 2.85 -1.03 -9.84
C TYR A 183 3.32 -0.95 -8.39
N LEU A 184 3.84 -2.05 -7.88
CA LEU A 184 4.34 -2.16 -6.51
C LEU A 184 5.85 -2.29 -6.51
N HIS A 185 6.52 -1.52 -5.64
CA HIS A 185 7.95 -1.64 -5.40
C HIS A 185 8.18 -1.76 -3.90
N ALA A 186 8.92 -2.78 -3.50
CA ALA A 186 9.39 -2.91 -2.12
C ALA A 186 10.89 -3.23 -2.10
N GLY A 187 11.64 -2.60 -1.22
CA GLY A 187 13.06 -2.84 -1.11
C GLY A 187 13.68 -2.31 0.18
N ILE A 188 14.70 -3.03 0.66
CA ILE A 188 15.63 -2.60 1.70
C ILE A 188 16.97 -2.19 1.08
N ARG A 189 17.78 -1.42 1.79
CA ARG A 189 19.03 -0.82 1.28
C ARG A 189 18.79 0.13 0.11
N MET A 190 17.66 0.82 0.13
CA MET A 190 17.26 1.81 -0.87
C MET A 190 17.87 3.19 -0.55
N PRO A 191 17.93 4.12 -1.51
CA PRO A 191 18.53 5.45 -1.30
C PRO A 191 17.87 6.31 -0.22
N LYS A 192 16.60 6.05 0.10
CA LYS A 192 15.83 6.82 1.11
C LYS A 192 14.70 5.98 1.69
N ASN A 193 14.33 6.31 2.94
CA ASN A 193 13.09 5.78 3.51
C ASN A 193 11.89 6.48 2.88
N THR A 194 10.99 5.71 2.30
CA THR A 194 9.74 6.26 1.76
C THR A 194 8.66 5.19 1.64
N VAL A 195 7.45 5.50 2.07
CA VAL A 195 6.27 4.70 1.81
C VAL A 195 5.19 5.62 1.26
N THR A 196 4.82 5.40 0.01
CA THR A 196 3.88 6.25 -0.71
C THR A 196 2.93 5.44 -1.57
N ILE A 197 1.73 5.98 -1.73
CA ILE A 197 0.75 5.54 -2.72
C ILE A 197 0.50 6.73 -3.66
N SER A 198 0.71 6.54 -4.95
CA SER A 198 0.45 7.56 -5.97
C SER A 198 -0.63 7.07 -6.93
N ILE A 199 -1.69 7.85 -7.06
CA ILE A 199 -2.76 7.64 -8.03
C ILE A 199 -2.45 8.59 -9.20
N VAL A 200 -2.11 8.02 -10.34
CA VAL A 200 -1.80 8.78 -11.57
C VAL A 200 -3.05 8.80 -12.44
N PHE A 201 -3.52 9.99 -12.75
CA PHE A 201 -4.71 10.16 -13.57
C PHE A 201 -4.36 10.22 -15.05
N ILE A 202 -5.31 9.87 -15.90
CA ILE A 202 -5.17 9.89 -17.34
C ILE A 202 -4.80 11.30 -17.81
N GLN A 203 -3.78 11.39 -18.65
CA GLN A 203 -3.31 12.66 -19.22
C GLN A 203 -4.29 13.18 -20.27
N THR A 204 -4.82 14.39 -20.04
CA THR A 204 -5.75 15.07 -20.96
C THR A 204 -5.23 16.40 -21.49
N CYS A 205 -4.14 16.92 -20.91
CA CYS A 205 -3.56 18.21 -21.30
C CYS A 205 -3.23 18.27 -22.80
N HIS A 206 -2.73 17.18 -23.36
CA HIS A 206 -2.31 17.11 -24.78
C HIS A 206 -3.47 17.28 -25.78
N ILE A 207 -4.72 17.13 -25.35
CA ILE A 207 -5.89 17.27 -26.21
C ILE A 207 -5.99 18.71 -26.73
N LEU A 208 -5.75 19.69 -25.84
CA LEU A 208 -5.88 21.11 -26.20
C LEU A 208 -4.54 21.88 -26.16
N PHE A 209 -3.60 21.48 -25.32
CA PHE A 209 -2.42 22.26 -24.96
C PHE A 209 -1.09 21.60 -25.35
N LYS A 210 -1.09 20.66 -26.29
CA LYS A 210 0.09 19.87 -26.69
C LYS A 210 1.33 20.75 -26.98
N GLU A 211 1.16 21.87 -27.65
CA GLU A 211 2.24 22.76 -28.04
C GLU A 211 2.68 23.76 -26.96
N TYR A 212 2.03 23.72 -25.78
CA TYR A 212 2.27 24.68 -24.71
C TYR A 212 3.03 24.10 -23.50
N GLY A 213 3.68 22.96 -23.71
CA GLY A 213 4.51 22.32 -22.66
C GLY A 213 3.72 21.41 -21.70
N CYS A 214 2.78 20.63 -22.24
CA CYS A 214 2.12 19.60 -21.45
C CYS A 214 3.15 18.63 -20.84
N PRO A 215 3.08 18.34 -19.52
CA PRO A 215 3.85 17.28 -18.90
C PRO A 215 3.49 15.91 -19.50
N GLU A 216 4.41 14.95 -19.43
CA GLU A 216 4.17 13.58 -19.90
C GLU A 216 3.11 12.88 -19.05
N GLU A 217 3.12 13.10 -17.74
CA GLU A 217 2.16 12.54 -16.79
C GLU A 217 0.96 13.48 -16.60
N GLY A 218 -0.19 12.88 -16.26
CA GLY A 218 -1.39 13.61 -15.87
C GLY A 218 -1.30 14.17 -14.44
N ASN A 219 -2.46 14.44 -13.86
CA ASN A 219 -2.51 14.81 -12.46
C ASN A 219 -2.09 13.63 -11.58
N ILE A 220 -1.43 13.89 -10.45
CA ILE A 220 -0.99 12.86 -9.52
C ILE A 220 -1.49 13.21 -8.12
N LEU A 221 -2.20 12.29 -7.51
CA LEU A 221 -2.50 12.32 -6.07
C LEU A 221 -1.51 11.41 -5.37
N THR A 222 -0.68 11.94 -4.49
CA THR A 222 0.30 11.19 -3.70
C THR A 222 -0.07 11.21 -2.23
N ILE A 223 -0.24 10.03 -1.65
CA ILE A 223 -0.45 9.80 -0.23
C ILE A 223 0.89 9.35 0.36
N ARG A 224 1.48 10.18 1.22
CA ARG A 224 2.73 9.87 1.93
C ARG A 224 2.41 9.24 3.27
N ILE A 225 2.81 7.97 3.45
CA ILE A 225 2.57 7.19 4.67
C ILE A 225 3.74 7.38 5.65
N GLN A 226 4.96 7.51 5.13
CA GLN A 226 6.16 7.88 5.89
C GLN A 226 7.29 8.34 4.95
N PRO A 227 8.28 9.14 5.46
CA PRO A 227 8.40 9.61 6.85
C PRO A 227 7.48 10.78 7.20
N ASP A 228 7.13 11.62 6.24
CA ASP A 228 6.36 12.86 6.44
C ASP A 228 4.93 12.64 5.95
N GLU A 229 4.06 12.21 6.87
CA GLU A 229 2.67 11.89 6.58
C GLU A 229 1.93 13.08 5.96
N GLY A 230 1.20 12.81 4.88
CA GLY A 230 0.47 13.87 4.19
C GLY A 230 -0.04 13.47 2.82
N ILE A 231 -0.70 14.41 2.16
CA ILE A 231 -1.23 14.26 0.81
C ILE A 231 -0.67 15.38 -0.08
N GLY A 232 -0.33 15.02 -1.32
CA GLY A 232 0.06 15.96 -2.36
C GLY A 232 -0.81 15.77 -3.60
N ILE A 233 -1.19 16.86 -4.24
CA ILE A 233 -1.87 16.83 -5.53
C ILE A 233 -1.04 17.64 -6.51
N ARG A 234 -0.55 16.99 -7.57
CA ARG A 234 0.11 17.66 -8.68
C ARG A 234 -0.93 18.03 -9.73
N VAL A 235 -0.97 19.31 -10.05
CA VAL A 235 -1.85 19.87 -11.08
C VAL A 235 -1.03 20.53 -12.18
N ILE A 236 -1.65 20.75 -13.34
CA ILE A 236 -1.05 21.50 -14.44
C ILE A 236 -1.56 22.93 -14.36
N ALA A 237 -0.66 23.89 -14.41
CA ALA A 237 -0.96 25.31 -14.31
C ALA A 237 -0.21 26.12 -15.38
N LYS A 238 -0.76 27.29 -15.74
CA LYS A 238 -0.04 28.24 -16.59
C LYS A 238 1.13 28.86 -15.83
N LYS A 239 2.31 28.83 -16.44
CA LYS A 239 3.47 29.61 -15.94
C LYS A 239 3.18 31.11 -15.93
N PRO A 240 3.61 31.85 -14.91
CA PRO A 240 3.62 33.32 -14.99
C PRO A 240 4.41 33.81 -16.22
N GLY A 241 3.89 34.83 -16.87
CA GLY A 241 4.52 35.42 -18.04
C GLY A 241 3.51 35.80 -19.12
N SER A 242 4.00 36.50 -20.17
CA SER A 242 3.19 37.03 -21.28
C SER A 242 2.75 35.95 -22.26
N LYS A 243 3.47 34.83 -22.35
CA LYS A 243 3.15 33.71 -23.24
C LYS A 243 2.45 32.60 -22.48
N LEU A 244 1.58 31.87 -23.18
CA LEU A 244 1.00 30.65 -22.67
C LEU A 244 2.08 29.56 -22.64
N ALA A 245 2.45 29.11 -21.45
CA ALA A 245 3.30 27.95 -21.20
C ALA A 245 2.79 27.24 -19.96
N LEU A 246 2.77 25.92 -19.98
CA LEU A 246 2.26 25.10 -18.90
C LEU A 246 3.43 24.47 -18.12
N ASP A 247 3.18 24.19 -16.85
CA ASP A 247 4.05 23.43 -15.98
C ASP A 247 3.25 22.78 -14.87
N THR A 248 3.90 21.93 -14.09
CA THR A 248 3.30 21.33 -12.92
C THR A 248 3.39 22.23 -11.70
N ALA A 249 2.36 22.19 -10.85
CA ALA A 249 2.35 22.81 -9.53
C ALA A 249 1.85 21.78 -8.50
N ASP A 250 2.48 21.75 -7.32
CA ASP A 250 2.12 20.83 -6.25
C ASP A 250 1.34 21.57 -5.16
N MET A 251 0.17 21.08 -4.84
CA MET A 251 -0.57 21.39 -3.62
C MET A 251 -0.25 20.33 -2.58
N LYS A 252 0.13 20.72 -1.37
CA LYS A 252 0.56 19.79 -0.32
C LYS A 252 -0.17 20.05 0.97
N PHE A 253 -0.56 18.97 1.63
CA PHE A 253 -1.10 18.91 2.95
C PHE A 253 -0.20 18.03 3.82
N SER A 254 0.18 18.52 4.98
CA SER A 254 1.00 17.80 5.97
C SER A 254 0.24 17.69 7.27
N TYR A 255 0.11 16.49 7.82
CA TYR A 255 -0.55 16.29 9.12
C TYR A 255 0.12 17.06 10.24
N LYS A 256 1.45 17.12 10.22
CA LYS A 256 2.23 17.84 11.22
C LYS A 256 1.98 19.35 11.19
N GLU A 257 1.83 19.92 9.99
CA GLU A 257 1.62 21.36 9.82
C GLU A 257 0.20 21.76 10.16
N GLU A 258 -0.80 20.98 9.73
CA GLU A 258 -2.22 21.32 9.88
C GLU A 258 -2.78 20.98 11.26
N PHE A 259 -2.36 19.86 11.85
CA PHE A 259 -2.92 19.37 13.12
C PHE A 259 -1.96 19.48 14.30
N GLY A 260 -0.74 19.99 14.10
CA GLY A 260 0.14 20.43 15.19
C GLY A 260 0.71 19.34 16.07
N GLY A 261 0.90 18.10 15.60
CA GLY A 261 1.47 17.08 16.44
C GLY A 261 1.78 15.74 15.74
N ARG A 262 2.47 14.87 16.45
CA ARG A 262 2.47 13.45 16.15
C ARG A 262 1.10 12.91 16.56
N GLY A 263 0.38 12.28 15.62
CA GLY A 263 -0.72 11.40 15.99
C GLY A 263 -0.24 10.33 16.97
N ALA A 264 -1.16 9.61 17.60
CA ALA A 264 -0.84 8.47 18.44
C ALA A 264 0.04 7.47 17.65
N ASP A 265 0.99 6.82 18.33
CA ASP A 265 1.74 5.73 17.71
C ASP A 265 0.77 4.64 17.23
N ALA A 266 1.07 4.03 16.08
CA ALA A 266 0.19 3.02 15.51
C ALA A 266 -0.12 1.87 16.49
N TYR A 267 0.87 1.45 17.29
CA TYR A 267 0.65 0.41 18.31
C TYR A 267 -0.19 0.90 19.48
N GLU A 268 -0.04 2.15 19.92
CA GLU A 268 -0.87 2.73 20.99
C GLU A 268 -2.34 2.70 20.58
N LYS A 269 -2.65 3.12 19.35
CA LYS A 269 -4.00 3.08 18.82
C LYS A 269 -4.55 1.67 18.72
N LEU A 270 -3.78 0.74 18.13
CA LEU A 270 -4.18 -0.66 18.00
C LEU A 270 -4.46 -1.31 19.37
N LEU A 271 -3.69 -0.98 20.41
CA LEU A 271 -3.95 -1.47 21.76
C LEU A 271 -5.27 -0.94 22.31
N LEU A 272 -5.58 0.34 22.12
CA LEU A 272 -6.87 0.91 22.53
C LEU A 272 -8.03 0.21 21.81
N ASP A 273 -7.93 0.01 20.48
CA ASP A 273 -8.93 -0.70 19.69
C ASP A 273 -9.14 -2.15 20.18
N ILE A 274 -8.06 -2.83 20.61
CA ILE A 274 -8.18 -4.17 21.22
C ILE A 274 -8.96 -4.10 22.53
N PHE A 275 -8.71 -3.10 23.38
CA PHE A 275 -9.47 -2.93 24.63
C PHE A 275 -10.95 -2.64 24.38
N ASP A 276 -11.28 -1.88 23.36
CA ASP A 276 -12.65 -1.57 22.97
C ASP A 276 -13.31 -2.72 22.19
N GLY A 277 -12.52 -3.62 21.60
CA GLY A 277 -13.01 -4.72 20.76
C GLY A 277 -13.32 -4.27 19.34
N ASP A 278 -12.73 -3.15 18.93
CA ASP A 278 -12.81 -2.71 17.55
C ASP A 278 -11.75 -3.42 16.69
N GLN A 279 -12.21 -4.11 15.66
CA GLN A 279 -11.34 -4.84 14.72
C GLN A 279 -11.22 -4.16 13.36
N MET A 280 -11.64 -2.91 13.22
CA MET A 280 -11.63 -2.20 11.95
C MET A 280 -10.23 -2.13 11.32
N LEU A 281 -9.20 -1.97 12.15
CA LEU A 281 -7.80 -1.86 11.73
C LEU A 281 -7.00 -3.18 11.82
N PHE A 282 -7.69 -4.31 11.99
CA PHE A 282 -7.07 -5.63 12.08
C PHE A 282 -7.44 -6.49 10.89
N ASN A 283 -6.49 -7.32 10.48
CA ASN A 283 -6.72 -8.26 9.39
C ASN A 283 -7.69 -9.36 9.80
N ARG A 284 -8.60 -9.68 8.89
CA ARG A 284 -9.48 -10.85 9.02
C ARG A 284 -8.85 -12.06 8.32
N SER A 285 -9.24 -13.27 8.70
CA SER A 285 -8.68 -14.50 8.13
C SER A 285 -8.79 -14.58 6.61
N ASP A 286 -9.81 -14.00 6.02
CA ASP A 286 -10.04 -13.99 4.58
C ASP A 286 -9.32 -12.86 3.82
N GLU A 287 -8.57 -12.03 4.54
CA GLU A 287 -7.65 -11.02 3.97
C GLU A 287 -6.20 -11.54 3.88
N LEU A 288 -5.88 -12.72 4.47
CA LEU A 288 -4.53 -13.29 4.57
C LEU A 288 -4.15 -14.18 3.37
#